data_03e859650c10d2fb41173906fb6edf5b
#
_entry.id   03e859650c10d2fb41173906fb6edf5b
#
_cell.length_a   1.000
_cell.length_b   1.000
_cell.length_c   1.000
_cell.angle_alpha   90.00
_cell.angle_beta   90.00
_cell.angle_gamma   90.00
#
_symmetry.space_group_name_H-M   'P 1'
#
loop_
_entity.id
_entity.type
_entity.pdbx_description
1 polymer ?
#
loop_
_entity_poly.entity_id
_entity_poly.type
_entity_poly.pdbx_seq_one_letter_code
_entity_poly.pdbx_strand_id
1 'polypeptide(L)'
;MKKVIAGVSASLFMLMSNLAHADGECDKYKTSYDKTYCMAKIFMEADKELNTVYSELRGVLKDDLKKQLTETQRAWLKYRDSSCEQSGSIDVSCNYKVNKERTDYLRDRLRECKAGTCRNELIAQKNWG
;
A
#
# COMPACT_ATOMS: atom_id res chain seq x y z
N MET A 1 22.73 14.38 -51.03
CA MET A 1 21.51 14.49 -50.26
C MET A 1 21.76 13.91 -48.85
N LYS A 2 21.92 14.75 -47.87
CA LYS A 2 22.17 14.32 -46.50
C LYS A 2 20.83 14.15 -45.78
N LYS A 3 20.51 12.92 -45.39
CA LYS A 3 19.34 12.65 -44.56
C LYS A 3 19.72 12.94 -43.10
N VAL A 4 19.13 13.96 -42.55
CA VAL A 4 19.20 14.27 -41.12
C VAL A 4 18.21 13.36 -40.42
N ILE A 5 18.73 12.39 -39.64
CA ILE A 5 17.91 11.57 -38.75
C ILE A 5 17.80 12.37 -37.45
N ALA A 6 16.64 12.96 -37.25
CA ALA A 6 16.30 13.58 -35.96
C ALA A 6 16.11 12.46 -34.93
N GLY A 7 17.06 12.34 -34.00
CA GLY A 7 16.93 11.47 -32.85
C GLY A 7 15.86 11.99 -31.91
N VAL A 8 14.78 11.25 -31.77
CA VAL A 8 13.79 11.48 -30.72
C VAL A 8 14.37 10.97 -29.41
N SER A 9 14.89 11.89 -28.62
CA SER A 9 15.29 11.63 -27.24
C SER A 9 14.02 11.41 -26.42
N ALA A 10 13.70 10.16 -26.14
CA ALA A 10 12.66 9.81 -25.19
C ALA A 10 13.19 10.12 -23.78
N SER A 11 12.84 11.28 -23.26
CA SER A 11 13.05 11.61 -21.85
C SER A 11 12.21 10.70 -21.01
N LEU A 12 12.87 9.68 -20.43
CA LEU A 12 12.29 8.81 -19.43
C LEU A 12 12.09 9.65 -18.15
N PHE A 13 10.92 10.24 -18.00
CA PHE A 13 10.49 10.81 -16.73
C PHE A 13 10.37 9.67 -15.72
N MET A 14 11.45 9.39 -15.00
CA MET A 14 11.36 8.65 -13.75
C MET A 14 10.55 9.53 -12.79
N LEU A 15 9.28 9.20 -12.65
CA LEU A 15 8.50 9.58 -11.48
C LEU A 15 9.17 8.92 -10.29
N MET A 16 10.15 9.60 -9.72
CA MET A 16 10.60 9.30 -8.37
C MET A 16 9.38 9.56 -7.49
N SER A 17 8.69 8.48 -7.15
CA SER A 17 7.75 8.49 -6.04
C SER A 17 8.55 8.96 -4.83
N ASN A 18 8.40 10.21 -4.47
CA ASN A 18 8.84 10.70 -3.18
C ASN A 18 8.05 9.88 -2.16
N LEU A 19 8.67 8.80 -1.68
CA LEU A 19 8.30 8.18 -0.42
C LEU A 19 8.62 9.23 0.64
N ALA A 20 7.72 10.19 0.79
CA ALA A 20 7.74 11.04 1.95
C ALA A 20 7.67 10.09 3.14
N HIS A 21 8.76 10.03 3.89
CA HIS A 21 8.76 9.30 5.14
C HIS A 21 7.76 10.00 6.05
N ALA A 22 6.61 9.37 6.28
CA ALA A 22 5.54 9.94 7.11
C ALA A 22 6.05 10.37 8.48
N ASP A 23 7.03 9.63 9.02
CA ASP A 23 7.69 9.97 10.28
C ASP A 23 8.35 11.35 10.21
N GLY A 24 9.05 11.69 9.10
CA GLY A 24 9.68 13.00 8.92
C GLY A 24 8.67 14.13 8.69
N GLU A 25 7.53 13.88 8.08
CA GLU A 25 6.52 14.90 7.82
C GLU A 25 5.90 15.44 9.12
N CYS A 26 5.70 14.59 10.11
CA CYS A 26 5.10 14.96 11.39
C CYS A 26 6.11 15.49 12.41
N ASP A 27 7.41 15.38 12.18
CA ASP A 27 8.46 15.82 13.09
C ASP A 27 8.53 17.33 13.28
N LYS A 28 8.01 18.10 12.33
CA LYS A 28 7.90 19.58 12.43
C LYS A 28 6.99 20.03 13.58
N TYR A 29 6.10 19.19 14.06
CA TYR A 29 5.20 19.51 15.17
C TYR A 29 5.90 19.30 16.52
N LYS A 30 5.68 20.23 17.44
CA LYS A 30 6.39 20.24 18.74
C LYS A 30 5.64 19.50 19.85
N THR A 31 4.30 19.48 19.77
CA THR A 31 3.48 18.82 20.80
C THR A 31 3.18 17.39 20.44
N SER A 32 3.03 16.52 21.42
CA SER A 32 2.60 15.13 21.21
C SER A 32 1.21 15.06 20.56
N TYR A 33 0.33 15.98 20.93
CA TYR A 33 -1.01 16.07 20.35
C TYR A 33 -0.94 16.32 18.84
N ASP A 34 -0.19 17.35 18.42
CA ASP A 34 -0.09 17.73 17.01
C ASP A 34 0.61 16.64 16.17
N LYS A 35 1.63 15.99 16.72
CA LYS A 35 2.29 14.84 16.09
C LYS A 35 1.32 13.68 15.90
N THR A 36 0.57 13.32 16.92
CA THR A 36 -0.40 12.23 16.87
C THR A 36 -1.51 12.55 15.88
N TYR A 37 -2.01 13.78 15.86
CA TYR A 37 -3.01 14.23 14.90
C TYR A 37 -2.50 14.14 13.45
N CYS A 38 -1.28 14.61 13.21
CA CYS A 38 -0.62 14.50 11.90
C CYS A 38 -0.50 13.03 11.46
N MET A 39 0.00 12.15 12.32
CA MET A 39 0.16 10.73 12.03
C MET A 39 -1.19 10.05 11.78
N ALA A 40 -2.23 10.42 12.52
CA ALA A 40 -3.59 9.90 12.31
C ALA A 40 -4.12 10.26 10.93
N LYS A 41 -3.91 11.49 10.48
CA LYS A 41 -4.31 11.91 9.11
C LYS A 41 -3.58 11.10 8.03
N ILE A 42 -2.27 10.94 8.16
CA ILE A 42 -1.45 10.16 7.21
C ILE A 42 -1.89 8.69 7.21
N PHE A 43 -2.17 8.13 8.38
CA PHE A 43 -2.71 6.78 8.47
C PHE A 43 -4.07 6.64 7.77
N MET A 44 -4.97 7.60 7.93
CA MET A 44 -6.28 7.58 7.27
C MET A 44 -6.14 7.64 5.74
N GLU A 45 -5.20 8.41 5.23
CA GLU A 45 -4.90 8.46 3.79
C GLU A 45 -4.33 7.13 3.29
N ALA A 46 -3.40 6.53 4.04
CA ALA A 46 -2.83 5.23 3.74
C ALA A 46 -3.89 4.11 3.79
N ASP A 47 -4.84 4.19 4.72
CA ASP A 47 -5.96 3.25 4.81
C ASP A 47 -6.90 3.36 3.61
N LYS A 48 -7.17 4.58 3.16
CA LYS A 48 -7.94 4.82 1.93
C LYS A 48 -7.25 4.25 0.70
N GLU A 49 -5.94 4.43 0.57
CA GLU A 49 -5.14 3.87 -0.52
C GLU A 49 -5.17 2.34 -0.50
N LEU A 50 -5.00 1.72 0.66
CA LEU A 50 -5.12 0.28 0.84
C LEU A 50 -6.47 -0.25 0.35
N ASN A 51 -7.56 0.39 0.76
CA ASN A 51 -8.90 0.00 0.37
C ASN A 51 -9.13 0.16 -1.14
N THR A 52 -8.55 1.18 -1.76
CA THR A 52 -8.61 1.39 -3.22
C THR A 52 -7.91 0.24 -3.95
N VAL A 53 -6.67 -0.07 -3.60
CA VAL A 53 -5.89 -1.16 -4.22
C VAL A 53 -6.55 -2.53 -3.98
N TYR A 54 -7.06 -2.76 -2.77
CA TYR A 54 -7.83 -3.97 -2.47
C TYR A 54 -9.06 -4.12 -3.37
N SER A 55 -9.82 -3.06 -3.56
CA SER A 55 -11.02 -3.07 -4.41
C SER A 55 -10.69 -3.29 -5.89
N GLU A 56 -9.62 -2.67 -6.37
CA GLU A 56 -9.14 -2.87 -7.75
C GLU A 56 -8.68 -4.31 -7.97
N LEU A 57 -7.88 -4.86 -7.07
CA LEU A 57 -7.45 -6.26 -7.15
C LEU A 57 -8.65 -7.20 -7.12
N ARG A 58 -9.57 -6.99 -6.19
CA ARG A 58 -10.78 -7.80 -6.08
C ARG A 58 -11.60 -7.75 -7.38
N GLY A 59 -11.64 -6.60 -8.04
CA GLY A 59 -12.37 -6.39 -9.30
C GLY A 59 -11.84 -7.21 -10.48
N VAL A 60 -10.56 -7.56 -10.51
CA VAL A 60 -9.93 -8.34 -11.59
C VAL A 60 -9.86 -9.85 -11.31
N LEU A 61 -10.23 -10.28 -10.12
CA LEU A 61 -10.19 -11.68 -9.70
C LEU A 61 -11.49 -12.44 -10.06
N LYS A 62 -11.35 -13.74 -10.26
CA LYS A 62 -12.49 -14.66 -10.36
C LYS A 62 -13.10 -14.91 -8.96
N ASP A 63 -14.33 -15.38 -8.91
CA ASP A 63 -15.13 -15.49 -7.68
C ASP A 63 -14.45 -16.24 -6.54
N ASP A 64 -13.79 -17.36 -6.81
CA ASP A 64 -13.06 -18.15 -5.80
C ASP A 64 -11.91 -17.34 -5.18
N LEU A 65 -11.16 -16.61 -6.00
CA LEU A 65 -10.07 -15.76 -5.54
C LEU A 65 -10.56 -14.50 -4.83
N LYS A 66 -11.70 -13.94 -5.26
CA LYS A 66 -12.35 -12.83 -4.54
C LYS A 66 -12.66 -13.24 -3.10
N LYS A 67 -13.20 -14.44 -2.92
CA LYS A 67 -13.49 -14.97 -1.58
C LYS A 67 -12.23 -15.15 -0.75
N GLN A 68 -11.20 -15.77 -1.34
CA GLN A 68 -9.91 -15.97 -0.67
C GLN A 68 -9.25 -14.63 -0.30
N LEU A 69 -9.27 -13.65 -1.20
CA LEU A 69 -8.74 -12.31 -0.92
C LEU A 69 -9.50 -11.65 0.23
N THR A 70 -10.83 -11.76 0.27
CA THR A 70 -11.65 -11.22 1.35
C THR A 70 -11.29 -11.84 2.70
N GLU A 71 -11.14 -13.16 2.75
CA GLU A 71 -10.74 -13.90 3.96
C GLU A 71 -9.32 -13.53 4.41
N THR A 72 -8.40 -13.44 3.45
CA THR A 72 -7.00 -13.06 3.71
C THR A 72 -6.92 -11.63 4.24
N GLN A 73 -7.68 -10.69 3.66
CA GLN A 73 -7.69 -9.31 4.11
C GLN A 73 -8.27 -9.15 5.51
N ARG A 74 -9.32 -9.90 5.85
CA ARG A 74 -9.87 -9.91 7.21
C ARG A 74 -8.87 -10.47 8.23
N ALA A 75 -8.14 -11.51 7.88
CA ALA A 75 -7.10 -12.07 8.73
C ALA A 75 -5.92 -11.08 8.88
N TRP A 76 -5.57 -10.37 7.82
CA TRP A 76 -4.54 -9.34 7.87
C TRP A 76 -4.96 -8.15 8.76
N LEU A 77 -6.20 -7.69 8.72
CA LEU A 77 -6.70 -6.64 9.61
C LEU A 77 -6.52 -7.01 11.09
N LYS A 78 -6.79 -8.27 11.45
CA LYS A 78 -6.55 -8.77 12.81
C LYS A 78 -5.06 -8.78 13.17
N TYR A 79 -4.21 -9.15 12.23
CA TYR A 79 -2.76 -9.10 12.41
C TYR A 79 -2.28 -7.65 12.63
N ARG A 80 -2.71 -6.70 11.80
CA ARG A 80 -2.38 -5.28 11.96
C ARG A 80 -2.78 -4.78 13.34
N ASP A 81 -4.03 -4.99 13.70
CA ASP A 81 -4.58 -4.49 14.97
C ASP A 81 -3.83 -5.08 16.17
N SER A 82 -3.59 -6.38 16.18
CA SER A 82 -2.83 -7.03 17.26
C SER A 82 -1.34 -6.63 17.30
N SER A 83 -0.75 -6.33 16.14
CA SER A 83 0.66 -5.91 16.06
C SER A 83 0.89 -4.46 16.50
N CYS A 84 -0.12 -3.60 16.32
CA CYS A 84 -0.01 -2.16 16.55
C CYS A 84 -0.80 -1.69 17.79
N GLU A 85 -1.46 -2.59 18.50
CA GLU A 85 -2.17 -2.28 19.74
C GLU A 85 -1.33 -2.69 20.95
N GLN A 86 -1.18 -1.79 21.91
CA GLN A 86 -0.53 -2.05 23.17
C GLN A 86 -1.35 -1.48 24.32
N SER A 87 -1.76 -2.34 25.24
CA SER A 87 -2.47 -1.92 26.48
C SER A 87 -3.70 -1.04 26.23
N GLY A 88 -4.49 -1.34 25.20
CA GLY A 88 -5.68 -0.57 24.83
C GLY A 88 -5.39 0.75 24.09
N SER A 89 -4.15 0.98 23.69
CA SER A 89 -3.73 2.14 22.90
C SER A 89 -3.27 1.70 21.52
N ILE A 90 -3.63 2.48 20.49
CA ILE A 90 -3.21 2.24 19.12
C ILE A 90 -1.94 3.03 18.82
N ASP A 91 -0.92 2.35 18.32
CA ASP A 91 0.24 3.00 17.71
C ASP A 91 -0.07 3.37 16.26
N VAL A 92 -0.30 4.65 16.02
CA VAL A 92 -0.70 5.17 14.69
C VAL A 92 0.45 5.05 13.68
N SER A 93 1.70 5.21 14.11
CA SER A 93 2.88 5.06 13.25
C SER A 93 3.04 3.60 12.81
N CYS A 94 2.87 2.65 13.73
CA CYS A 94 2.83 1.22 13.42
C CYS A 94 1.73 0.90 12.39
N ASN A 95 0.51 1.38 12.61
CA ASN A 95 -0.61 1.17 11.68
C ASN A 95 -0.32 1.73 10.28
N TYR A 96 0.26 2.92 10.20
CA TYR A 96 0.67 3.51 8.93
C TYR A 96 1.64 2.60 8.18
N LYS A 97 2.72 2.17 8.85
CA LYS A 97 3.75 1.31 8.26
C LYS A 97 3.18 -0.01 7.76
N VAL A 98 2.43 -0.69 8.60
CA VAL A 98 1.81 -1.99 8.26
C VAL A 98 0.81 -1.85 7.11
N ASN A 99 0.03 -0.76 7.08
CA ASN A 99 -0.87 -0.45 5.96
C ASN A 99 -0.10 -0.24 4.64
N LYS A 100 1.00 0.50 4.66
CA LYS A 100 1.82 0.74 3.46
C LYS A 100 2.41 -0.56 2.92
N GLU A 101 2.95 -1.40 3.77
CA GLU A 101 3.49 -2.71 3.39
C GLU A 101 2.40 -3.59 2.74
N ARG A 102 1.20 -3.61 3.31
CA ARG A 102 0.08 -4.36 2.72
C ARG A 102 -0.37 -3.78 1.39
N THR A 103 -0.45 -2.46 1.29
CA THR A 103 -0.81 -1.77 0.04
C THR A 103 0.16 -2.13 -1.08
N ASP A 104 1.44 -2.09 -0.82
CA ASP A 104 2.48 -2.43 -1.81
C ASP A 104 2.38 -3.91 -2.21
N TYR A 105 2.15 -4.80 -1.25
CA TYR A 105 1.93 -6.22 -1.54
C TYR A 105 0.73 -6.45 -2.46
N LEU A 106 -0.42 -5.84 -2.15
CA LEU A 106 -1.62 -5.98 -2.99
C LEU A 106 -1.45 -5.31 -4.36
N ARG A 107 -0.71 -4.22 -4.43
CA ARG A 107 -0.40 -3.55 -5.69
C ARG A 107 0.45 -4.42 -6.61
N ASP A 108 1.39 -5.18 -6.06
CA ASP A 108 2.17 -6.15 -6.82
C ASP A 108 1.27 -7.26 -7.37
N ARG A 109 0.37 -7.80 -6.56
CA ARG A 109 -0.61 -8.81 -7.00
C ARG A 109 -1.52 -8.28 -8.11
N LEU A 110 -1.94 -7.01 -7.99
CA LEU A 110 -2.75 -6.35 -9.02
C LEU A 110 -1.98 -6.21 -10.34
N ARG A 111 -0.72 -5.80 -10.28
CA ARG A 111 0.14 -5.69 -11.48
C ARG A 111 0.31 -7.02 -12.18
N GLU A 112 0.55 -8.09 -11.44
CA GLU A 112 0.66 -9.45 -11.97
C GLU A 112 -0.62 -9.89 -12.68
N CYS A 113 -1.78 -9.68 -12.07
CA CYS A 113 -3.08 -9.98 -12.68
C CYS A 113 -3.30 -9.19 -13.97
N LYS A 114 -3.01 -7.89 -13.98
CA LYS A 114 -3.14 -7.02 -15.15
C LYS A 114 -2.17 -7.41 -16.27
N ALA A 115 -1.01 -7.97 -15.94
CA ALA A 115 -0.05 -8.49 -16.90
C ALA A 115 -0.44 -9.87 -17.48
N GLY A 116 -1.54 -10.45 -17.02
CA GLY A 116 -2.15 -11.68 -17.57
C GLY A 116 -2.10 -12.91 -16.67
N THR A 117 -1.38 -12.88 -15.55
CA THR A 117 -1.27 -14.03 -14.64
C THR A 117 -1.41 -13.61 -13.19
N CYS A 118 -2.54 -13.92 -12.56
CA CYS A 118 -2.70 -13.78 -11.12
C CYS A 118 -1.92 -14.89 -10.39
N ARG A 119 -1.17 -14.51 -9.36
CA ARG A 119 -0.46 -15.47 -8.50
C ARG A 119 -1.35 -15.87 -7.32
N ASN A 120 -2.17 -16.91 -7.55
CA ASN A 120 -3.21 -17.34 -6.63
C ASN A 120 -2.66 -17.69 -5.23
N GLU A 121 -1.52 -18.36 -5.19
CA GLU A 121 -0.84 -18.74 -3.95
C GLU A 121 -0.42 -17.55 -3.09
N LEU A 122 -0.06 -16.45 -3.73
CA LEU A 122 0.31 -15.21 -3.04
C LEU A 122 -0.92 -14.40 -2.62
N ILE A 123 -2.00 -14.45 -3.40
CA ILE A 123 -3.27 -13.80 -3.03
C ILE A 123 -3.87 -14.46 -1.79
N ALA A 124 -3.77 -15.78 -1.67
CA ALA A 124 -4.28 -16.56 -0.55
C ALA A 124 -3.34 -16.59 0.67
N GLN A 125 -2.12 -16.05 0.55
CA GLN A 125 -1.11 -16.12 1.61
C GLN A 125 -1.54 -15.34 2.87
N LYS A 126 -1.33 -15.95 4.04
CA LYS A 126 -1.64 -15.40 5.37
C LYS A 126 -0.40 -15.20 6.26
N ASN A 127 0.79 -15.20 5.69
CA ASN A 127 2.03 -14.96 6.43
C ASN A 127 2.42 -13.50 6.30
N TRP A 128 2.37 -12.77 7.41
CA TRP A 128 2.73 -11.36 7.52
C TRP A 128 3.72 -11.17 8.67
N GLY A 129 4.91 -10.79 8.35
CA GLY A 129 5.97 -10.57 9.33
C GLY A 129 7.22 -11.33 9.03
#